data_60ee7b82e9b08cc72d976411588d43d9
#
_entry.id   60ee7b82e9b08cc72d976411588d43d9
#
_cell.length_a   1.000
_cell.length_b   1.000
_cell.length_c   1.000
_cell.angle_alpha   90.00
_cell.angle_beta   90.00
_cell.angle_gamma   90.00
#
_symmetry.space_group_name_H-M   'P 1'
#
loop_
_entity.id
_entity.type
_entity.pdbx_description
1 polymer ?
#
loop_
_entity_poly.entity_id
_entity_poly.type
_entity_poly.pdbx_seq_one_letter_code
_entity_poly.pdbx_strand_id
1 'polypeptide(L)'
;VDSIAKAEPIGPRHLLDVLVICPCTGNTLAKLANGVTDTTVTMAAKAHLRNGGPVVLCPATNDGLAASARNIGVLLDKKNVYFVPFRQDDPARKPTSLVADFSLVPAAIDAALEGRQLQPVLLGPQEAD
;
A
#
# COMPACT_ATOMS: atom_id res chain seq x y z
N VAL A 1 9.34 6.06 8.77
CA VAL A 1 8.92 6.07 8.95
C VAL A 1 8.22 5.75 8.67
N ASP A 2 8.14 5.50 8.55
CA ASP A 2 7.57 5.26 8.37
C ASP A 2 6.60 5.17 8.71
N SER A 3 5.97 4.90 8.46
CA SER A 3 5.08 5.46 8.89
C SER A 3 3.85 4.76 8.92
N ILE A 4 3.41 4.50 10.07
CA ILE A 4 2.16 3.99 10.30
C ILE A 4 1.36 5.16 10.66
N ALA A 5 0.45 5.50 9.86
CA ALA A 5 -0.36 6.61 10.18
C ALA A 5 -1.24 6.21 11.26
N LYS A 6 -0.98 6.62 12.38
CA LYS A 6 -1.71 6.49 13.44
C LYS A 6 -2.19 5.30 13.84
N ALA A 7 -1.56 4.61 14.17
CA ALA A 7 -1.94 3.39 14.61
C ALA A 7 -2.51 3.33 15.96
N GLU A 8 -2.41 4.38 16.66
CA GLU A 8 -2.89 4.23 17.94
C GLU A 8 -3.81 5.20 18.25
N PRO A 9 -4.52 5.01 19.19
CA PRO A 9 -4.48 3.89 20.08
C PRO A 9 -5.27 2.78 19.48
N ILE A 10 -4.68 1.67 19.42
CA ILE A 10 -5.36 0.57 18.87
C ILE A 10 -5.97 -0.12 20.03
N GLY A 11 -7.14 0.05 20.24
CA GLY A 11 -7.78 -0.57 21.35
C GLY A 11 -8.30 -1.92 21.02
N PRO A 12 -8.76 -2.62 21.99
CA PRO A 12 -9.35 -3.90 21.78
C PRO A 12 -10.64 -3.86 21.04
N ARG A 13 -11.13 -2.64 20.83
CA ARG A 13 -12.30 -2.52 20.17
C ARG A 13 -12.15 -2.09 18.84
N HIS A 14 -11.14 -2.32 18.13
CA HIS A 14 -10.94 -1.86 16.79
C HIS A 14 -11.09 -0.37 16.68
N LEU A 15 -10.39 0.31 17.50
CA LEU A 15 -10.40 1.74 17.40
C LEU A 15 -9.73 2.27 16.16
N LEU A 16 -8.99 1.40 15.47
CA LEU A 16 -8.36 1.75 14.23
C LEU A 16 -9.16 1.19 13.09
N ASP A 17 -9.74 2.04 12.27
CA ASP A 17 -10.55 1.58 11.16
C ASP A 17 -9.76 1.18 9.94
N VAL A 18 -8.64 1.84 9.69
CA VAL A 18 -7.81 1.56 8.53
C VAL A 18 -6.37 1.80 8.89
N LEU A 19 -5.48 0.97 8.37
CA LEU A 19 -4.05 1.14 8.55
C LEU A 19 -3.46 1.57 7.21
N VAL A 20 -2.74 2.68 7.19
CA VAL A 20 -2.14 3.20 5.97
C VAL A 20 -0.62 3.13 6.11
N ILE A 21 0.03 2.51 5.13
CA ILE A 21 1.47 2.44 5.08
C ILE A 21 1.94 3.31 3.92
N CYS A 22 2.51 4.45 4.24
CA CYS A 22 2.87 5.43 3.25
C CYS A 22 4.20 6.10 3.62
N PRO A 23 5.21 5.97 2.80
CA PRO A 23 5.26 5.17 1.60
C PRO A 23 5.50 3.69 1.91
N CYS A 24 5.13 2.84 0.99
CA CYS A 24 5.39 1.42 1.13
C CYS A 24 6.50 1.06 0.15
N THR A 25 7.69 0.84 0.69
CA THR A 25 8.86 0.57 -0.14
C THR A 25 8.88 -0.87 -0.62
N GLY A 26 9.77 -1.16 -1.56
CA GLY A 26 9.90 -2.52 -2.06
C GLY A 26 10.20 -3.53 -0.98
N ASN A 27 11.02 -3.14 -0.01
CA ASN A 27 11.35 -4.03 1.09
C ASN A 27 10.10 -4.37 1.92
N THR A 28 9.29 -3.37 2.21
CA THR A 28 8.06 -3.59 2.97
C THR A 28 7.06 -4.40 2.16
N LEU A 29 6.95 -4.13 0.85
CA LEU A 29 6.08 -4.91 -0.01
C LEU A 29 6.46 -6.38 0.02
N ALA A 30 7.76 -6.66 -0.06
CA ALA A 30 8.23 -8.05 -0.04
C ALA A 30 7.89 -8.72 1.29
N LYS A 31 8.08 -8.02 2.38
CA LYS A 31 7.78 -8.60 3.69
C LYS A 31 6.31 -8.88 3.85
N LEU A 32 5.47 -7.94 3.44
CA LEU A 32 4.03 -8.13 3.55
C LEU A 32 3.56 -9.29 2.66
N ALA A 33 4.10 -9.39 1.46
CA ALA A 33 3.68 -10.44 0.54
C ALA A 33 4.10 -11.82 1.01
N ASN A 34 5.23 -11.88 1.72
CA ASN A 34 5.77 -13.17 2.15
C ASN A 34 5.54 -13.49 3.62
N GLY A 35 4.77 -12.67 4.30
CA GLY A 35 4.40 -12.96 5.68
C GLY A 35 5.50 -12.72 6.70
N VAL A 36 6.50 -11.93 6.35
CA VAL A 36 7.59 -11.61 7.28
C VAL A 36 7.17 -10.44 8.15
N THR A 37 7.20 -10.63 9.46
CA THR A 37 6.70 -9.63 10.37
C THR A 37 7.75 -9.25 11.40
N ASP A 38 8.85 -8.73 10.90
CA ASP A 38 9.99 -8.40 11.75
C ASP A 38 10.17 -6.88 11.97
N THR A 39 9.19 -6.08 11.60
CA THR A 39 9.23 -4.65 11.83
C THR A 39 7.93 -4.21 12.47
N THR A 40 7.93 -3.01 13.05
CA THR A 40 6.72 -2.47 13.65
C THR A 40 5.61 -2.36 12.61
N VAL A 41 5.96 -1.90 11.41
CA VAL A 41 4.97 -1.75 10.35
C VAL A 41 4.37 -3.09 9.96
N THR A 42 5.20 -4.09 9.74
CA THR A 42 4.70 -5.39 9.29
C THR A 42 3.93 -6.10 10.40
N MET A 43 4.33 -5.90 11.64
CA MET A 43 3.58 -6.47 12.76
C MET A 43 2.22 -5.82 12.90
N ALA A 44 2.16 -4.51 12.72
CA ALA A 44 0.89 -3.81 12.78
C ALA A 44 -0.04 -4.25 11.66
N ALA A 45 0.50 -4.42 10.46
CA ALA A 45 -0.29 -4.85 9.32
C ALA A 45 -0.87 -6.24 9.56
N LYS A 46 -0.04 -7.15 10.06
CA LYS A 46 -0.49 -8.50 10.33
C LYS A 46 -1.62 -8.51 11.36
N ALA A 47 -1.45 -7.75 12.44
CA ALA A 47 -2.47 -7.71 13.46
C ALA A 47 -3.76 -7.11 12.95
N HIS A 48 -3.67 -6.05 12.17
CA HIS A 48 -4.84 -5.38 11.64
C HIS A 48 -5.60 -6.27 10.67
N LEU A 49 -4.88 -6.97 9.79
CA LEU A 49 -5.49 -7.89 8.84
C LEU A 49 -6.15 -9.06 9.56
N ARG A 50 -5.50 -9.54 10.63
CA ARG A 50 -6.07 -10.65 11.39
C ARG A 50 -7.41 -10.28 12.02
N ASN A 51 -7.56 -9.01 12.34
CA ASN A 51 -8.81 -8.52 12.91
C ASN A 51 -9.82 -8.09 11.84
N GLY A 52 -9.53 -8.35 10.59
CA GLY A 52 -10.46 -8.05 9.52
C GLY A 52 -10.43 -6.60 9.05
N GLY A 53 -9.43 -5.84 9.45
CA GLY A 53 -9.35 -4.44 9.06
C GLY A 53 -8.63 -4.24 7.74
N PRO A 54 -8.94 -3.17 7.02
CA PRO A 54 -8.28 -2.91 5.75
C PRO A 54 -6.92 -2.25 5.94
N VAL A 55 -6.00 -2.58 5.05
CA VAL A 55 -4.68 -1.99 4.99
C VAL A 55 -4.51 -1.32 3.63
N VAL A 56 -4.13 -0.06 3.63
CA VAL A 56 -3.93 0.71 2.42
C VAL A 56 -2.44 0.94 2.22
N LEU A 57 -1.95 0.60 1.05
CA LEU A 57 -0.53 0.70 0.73
C LEU A 57 -0.28 1.77 -0.32
N CYS A 58 0.73 2.61 -0.08
CA CYS A 58 1.15 3.64 -1.03
C CYS A 58 2.50 3.22 -1.59
N PRO A 59 2.53 2.47 -2.70
CA PRO A 59 3.80 1.96 -3.19
C PRO A 59 4.72 3.07 -3.68
N ALA A 60 6.00 2.90 -3.41
CA ALA A 60 7.03 3.81 -3.92
C ALA A 60 8.31 2.98 -3.99
N THR A 61 8.62 2.48 -5.17
CA THR A 61 9.75 1.59 -5.30
C THR A 61 10.34 1.65 -6.70
N ASN A 62 11.65 1.56 -6.77
CA ASN A 62 12.36 1.60 -8.05
C ASN A 62 12.19 0.33 -8.86
N ASP A 63 11.79 -0.76 -8.25
CA ASP A 63 11.68 -2.03 -8.94
C ASP A 63 10.26 -2.57 -8.93
N GLY A 64 9.29 -1.67 -8.94
CA GLY A 64 7.89 -2.09 -8.90
C GLY A 64 7.47 -2.94 -10.08
N LEU A 65 8.07 -2.73 -11.24
CA LEU A 65 7.78 -3.54 -12.41
C LEU A 65 8.86 -4.58 -12.65
N ALA A 66 9.74 -4.79 -11.70
CA ALA A 66 10.80 -5.80 -11.78
C ALA A 66 10.66 -6.73 -10.58
N ALA A 67 11.64 -6.70 -9.67
CA ALA A 67 11.64 -7.65 -8.57
C ALA A 67 10.42 -7.54 -7.66
N SER A 68 9.90 -6.34 -7.48
CA SER A 68 8.74 -6.16 -6.61
C SER A 68 7.40 -6.43 -7.29
N ALA A 69 7.38 -6.65 -8.60
CA ALA A 69 6.13 -6.87 -9.32
C ALA A 69 5.37 -8.06 -8.77
N ARG A 70 6.08 -9.12 -8.47
CA ARG A 70 5.46 -10.30 -7.93
C ARG A 70 4.83 -10.02 -6.57
N ASN A 71 5.51 -9.25 -5.74
CA ASN A 71 5.00 -8.94 -4.41
C ASN A 71 3.77 -8.04 -4.49
N ILE A 72 3.78 -7.09 -5.42
CA ILE A 72 2.61 -6.25 -5.64
C ILE A 72 1.45 -7.11 -6.10
N GLY A 73 1.69 -8.06 -7.00
CA GLY A 73 0.65 -8.94 -7.49
C GLY A 73 0.03 -9.77 -6.38
N VAL A 74 0.87 -10.31 -5.49
CA VAL A 74 0.37 -11.07 -4.36
C VAL A 74 -0.52 -10.21 -3.48
N LEU A 75 -0.08 -8.98 -3.22
CA LEU A 75 -0.83 -8.10 -2.33
C LEU A 75 -2.10 -7.57 -2.98
N LEU A 76 -2.11 -7.38 -4.30
CA LEU A 76 -3.33 -6.96 -4.98
C LEU A 76 -4.42 -8.04 -4.88
N ASP A 77 -4.00 -9.28 -4.78
CA ASP A 77 -4.92 -10.40 -4.69
C ASP A 77 -5.34 -10.71 -3.25
N LYS A 78 -4.76 -10.02 -2.29
CA LYS A 78 -4.99 -10.35 -0.89
C LYS A 78 -6.19 -9.62 -0.35
N LYS A 79 -7.05 -10.33 0.36
CA LYS A 79 -8.24 -9.73 0.93
C LYS A 79 -7.88 -8.67 1.96
N ASN A 80 -8.58 -7.57 1.92
CA ASN A 80 -8.42 -6.45 2.85
C ASN A 80 -7.13 -5.66 2.67
N VAL A 81 -6.41 -5.89 1.57
CA VAL A 81 -5.26 -5.08 1.21
C VAL A 81 -5.64 -4.25 0.00
N TYR A 82 -5.46 -2.96 0.08
CA TYR A 82 -5.83 -2.03 -0.98
C TYR A 82 -4.67 -1.12 -1.30
N PHE A 83 -4.59 -0.69 -2.55
CA PHE A 83 -3.50 0.18 -2.98
C PHE A 83 -4.01 1.56 -3.30
N VAL A 84 -3.21 2.56 -2.96
CA VAL A 84 -3.41 3.88 -3.54
C VAL A 84 -2.99 3.77 -5.00
N PRO A 85 -3.80 4.24 -5.96
CA PRO A 85 -3.44 4.12 -7.37
C PRO A 85 -2.05 4.65 -7.65
N PHE A 86 -1.34 3.99 -8.54
CA PHE A 86 0.06 4.28 -8.77
C PHE A 86 0.39 4.27 -10.25
N ARG A 87 1.54 4.83 -10.58
CA ARG A 87 1.98 4.98 -11.96
C ARG A 87 3.50 4.87 -12.04
N GLN A 88 3.98 4.76 -13.26
CA GLN A 88 5.42 4.89 -13.47
C GLN A 88 5.76 6.36 -13.32
N ASP A 89 6.73 6.66 -12.47
CA ASP A 89 7.08 8.06 -12.24
C ASP A 89 8.01 8.62 -13.33
N ASP A 90 8.79 7.76 -13.98
CA ASP A 90 9.69 8.22 -15.04
C ASP A 90 9.94 7.05 -15.98
N PRO A 91 8.98 6.75 -16.89
CA PRO A 91 9.13 5.56 -17.72
C PRO A 91 10.36 5.56 -18.61
N ALA A 92 10.83 6.74 -19.00
CA ALA A 92 11.97 6.81 -19.91
C ALA A 92 13.27 6.49 -19.22
N ARG A 93 13.46 6.98 -18.01
CA ARG A 93 14.71 6.76 -17.29
C ARG A 93 14.66 5.66 -16.27
N LYS A 94 13.51 5.44 -15.71
CA LYS A 94 13.31 4.44 -14.66
C LYS A 94 12.16 3.55 -15.05
N PRO A 95 12.35 2.70 -16.04
CA PRO A 95 11.23 1.93 -16.60
C PRO A 95 10.57 0.96 -15.63
N THR A 96 11.22 0.64 -14.51
CA THR A 96 10.62 -0.29 -13.55
C THR A 96 10.11 0.40 -12.29
N SER A 97 10.26 1.71 -12.18
CA SER A 97 9.90 2.43 -10.97
C SER A 97 8.41 2.75 -10.92
N LEU A 98 7.81 2.58 -9.77
CA LEU A 98 6.40 2.90 -9.55
C LEU A 98 6.27 3.80 -8.35
N VAL A 99 5.32 4.72 -8.41
CA VAL A 99 5.03 5.59 -7.29
C VAL A 99 3.53 5.82 -7.19
N ALA A 100 3.01 5.80 -5.99
CA ALA A 100 1.60 6.09 -5.76
C ALA A 100 1.32 7.58 -5.93
N ASP A 101 0.10 7.88 -6.32
CA ASP A 101 -0.35 9.26 -6.36
C ASP A 101 -0.84 9.61 -4.96
N PHE A 102 0.01 10.29 -4.19
CA PHE A 102 -0.30 10.55 -2.80
C PHE A 102 -1.51 11.45 -2.60
N SER A 103 -1.91 12.20 -3.63
CA SER A 103 -3.11 13.01 -3.53
C SER A 103 -4.37 12.16 -3.47
N LEU A 104 -4.29 10.89 -3.83
CA LEU A 104 -5.42 10.00 -3.81
C LEU A 104 -5.55 9.20 -2.52
N VAL A 105 -4.67 9.45 -1.55
CA VAL A 105 -4.72 8.71 -0.29
C VAL A 105 -6.09 8.83 0.39
N PRO A 106 -6.67 10.02 0.54
CA PRO A 106 -7.98 10.10 1.19
C PRO A 106 -9.06 9.29 0.47
N ALA A 107 -9.08 9.35 -0.86
CA ALA A 107 -10.07 8.60 -1.61
C ALA A 107 -9.85 7.10 -1.49
N ALA A 108 -8.58 6.69 -1.44
CA ALA A 108 -8.26 5.27 -1.27
C ALA A 108 -8.68 4.78 0.10
N ILE A 109 -8.52 5.60 1.12
CA ILE A 109 -8.96 5.23 2.46
C ILE A 109 -10.47 5.07 2.49
N ASP A 110 -11.20 6.00 1.90
CA ASP A 110 -12.65 5.92 1.87
C ASP A 110 -13.11 4.65 1.15
N ALA A 111 -12.49 4.33 0.03
CA ALA A 111 -12.85 3.12 -0.70
C ALA A 111 -12.53 1.87 0.12
N ALA A 112 -11.38 1.86 0.79
CA ALA A 112 -11.00 0.71 1.60
C ALA A 112 -11.95 0.47 2.76
N LEU A 113 -12.45 1.55 3.35
CA LEU A 113 -13.42 1.43 4.43
C LEU A 113 -14.73 0.83 3.94
N GLU A 114 -14.99 0.93 2.64
CA GLU A 114 -16.16 0.32 2.03
C GLU A 114 -15.85 -1.04 1.44
N GLY A 115 -14.65 -1.53 1.63
CA GLY A 115 -14.27 -2.85 1.15
C GLY A 115 -13.96 -2.92 -0.33
N ARG A 116 -13.60 -1.82 -0.96
CA ARG A 116 -13.30 -1.84 -2.39
C ARG A 116 -12.01 -1.13 -2.70
N GLN A 117 -11.39 -1.54 -3.79
CA GLN A 117 -10.17 -0.92 -4.28
C GLN A 117 -10.54 0.30 -5.10
N LEU A 118 -9.94 1.46 -4.79
CA LEU A 118 -10.14 2.66 -5.57
C LEU A 118 -9.67 2.44 -7.00
N GLN A 119 -10.51 2.76 -7.97
CA GLN A 119 -10.19 2.59 -9.37
C GLN A 119 -10.08 3.93 -10.08
N PRO A 120 -9.27 4.05 -11.11
CA PRO A 120 -8.39 3.00 -11.64
C PRO A 120 -7.16 2.84 -10.75
N VAL A 121 -6.75 1.60 -10.49
CA VAL A 121 -5.59 1.38 -9.65
C VAL A 121 -4.30 1.66 -10.39
N LEU A 122 -4.31 1.46 -11.69
CA LEU A 122 -3.16 1.78 -12.52
C LEU A 122 -3.42 3.08 -13.25
N LEU A 123 -2.58 4.06 -12.99
CA LEU A 123 -2.72 5.38 -13.60
C LEU A 123 -1.82 5.49 -14.81
N GLY A 124 -2.23 6.27 -15.78
CA GLY A 124 -1.40 6.55 -16.92
C GLY A 124 -0.25 7.45 -16.56
N PRO A 125 0.70 7.66 -17.47
CA PRO A 125 1.82 8.53 -17.20
C PRO A 125 1.31 9.93 -16.91
N GLN A 126 2.04 10.62 -16.05
CA GLN A 126 1.67 11.96 -15.72
C GLN A 126 1.87 12.83 -16.95
N GLU A 127 0.88 13.66 -17.24
CA GLU A 127 0.99 14.48 -18.39
C GLU A 127 1.98 15.59 -18.21
N ALA A 128 2.76 15.82 -19.26
CA ALA A 128 3.70 16.90 -19.22
C ALA A 128 2.94 18.18 -19.46
N ASP A 129 3.17 19.14 -18.71
CA ASP A 129 2.47 20.40 -18.94
C ASP A 129 3.34 21.44 -19.58
#